data_c0418b8923a478989f3aef25b2adbffc
#
_entry.id   c0418b8923a478989f3aef25b2adbffc
#
_cell.length_a   1.000
_cell.length_b   1.000
_cell.length_c   1.000
_cell.angle_alpha   90.00
_cell.angle_beta   90.00
_cell.angle_gamma   90.00
#
_symmetry.space_group_name_H-M   'P 1'
#
loop_
_entity.id
_entity.type
_entity.pdbx_description
1 polymer ?
#
loop_
_entity_poly.entity_id
_entity_poly.type
_entity_poly.pdbx_seq_one_letter_code
_entity_poly.pdbx_strand_id
1 'polypeptide(L)'
;VNRNAGADDPQPNHDLFDQTLMEISTPSHPRYGQHLKRDELKELIKPLAESTDAVLNWLKESGVASDDIENDGEWINFFAPVSTAEKMMEATFKTYQSLVRDEIKKIRTLQYSVPNEVRDHIDMIQPTTRFGQIRAQASQVHDKELIPGAFAQVSAINATCNSSITPSCLRELYNFADFKGDANAPTLIGVNGFLEQYARFKDFAQFAGLWAPWAVGSNFTWTSVNGMCSIEKRRAMY
;
A
#
# COMPACT_ATOMS: atom_id res chain seq x y z
N VAL A 1 16.21 -8.59 5.28
CA VAL A 1 17.22 -9.61 4.92
C VAL A 1 16.77 -10.20 3.61
N ASN A 2 17.61 -10.01 2.57
CA ASN A 2 17.42 -10.62 1.26
C ASN A 2 17.58 -12.14 1.43
N ARG A 3 16.56 -12.93 1.11
CA ARG A 3 16.66 -14.38 1.10
C ARG A 3 17.12 -14.85 -0.26
N ASN A 4 18.12 -15.68 -0.26
CA ASN A 4 18.33 -16.64 -1.35
C ASN A 4 17.26 -17.73 -1.20
N ALA A 5 16.51 -17.98 -2.26
CA ALA A 5 15.55 -19.07 -2.32
C ALA A 5 16.24 -20.40 -1.95
N GLY A 6 16.04 -20.84 -0.73
CA GLY A 6 16.43 -22.14 -0.20
C GLY A 6 15.17 -22.91 0.17
N ALA A 7 15.29 -24.22 0.33
CA ALA A 7 14.22 -25.17 0.53
C ALA A 7 13.32 -24.95 1.77
N ASP A 8 13.52 -23.86 2.52
CA ASP A 8 12.86 -23.55 3.79
C ASP A 8 12.15 -22.18 3.75
N ASP A 9 11.47 -21.86 2.63
CA ASP A 9 10.62 -20.67 2.55
C ASP A 9 9.42 -20.82 3.51
N PRO A 10 9.22 -19.90 4.47
CA PRO A 10 8.05 -19.93 5.35
C PRO A 10 6.73 -19.72 4.61
N GLN A 11 6.78 -19.36 3.33
CA GLN A 11 5.62 -19.27 2.43
C GLN A 11 5.69 -20.36 1.36
N PRO A 12 5.16 -21.56 1.62
CA PRO A 12 5.35 -22.74 0.77
C PRO A 12 4.71 -22.63 -0.62
N ASN A 13 3.85 -21.65 -0.84
CA ASN A 13 3.07 -21.49 -2.07
C ASN A 13 3.57 -20.34 -2.96
N HIS A 14 4.80 -19.88 -2.80
CA HIS A 14 5.34 -18.74 -3.57
C HIS A 14 5.22 -18.96 -5.09
N ASP A 15 5.64 -20.13 -5.59
CA ASP A 15 5.54 -20.47 -7.01
C ASP A 15 4.09 -20.49 -7.49
N LEU A 16 3.18 -21.04 -6.67
CA LEU A 16 1.75 -21.08 -7.00
C LEU A 16 1.13 -19.69 -6.98
N PHE A 17 1.58 -18.82 -6.10
CA PHE A 17 1.17 -17.42 -6.07
C PHE A 17 1.61 -16.70 -7.35
N ASP A 18 2.88 -16.81 -7.73
CA ASP A 18 3.41 -16.20 -8.96
C ASP A 18 2.70 -16.73 -10.20
N GLN A 19 2.51 -18.04 -10.30
CA GLN A 19 1.76 -18.65 -11.39
C GLN A 19 0.33 -18.07 -11.45
N THR A 20 -0.37 -18.05 -10.31
CA THR A 20 -1.75 -17.53 -10.23
C THR A 20 -1.80 -16.07 -10.64
N LEU A 21 -0.87 -15.25 -10.15
CA LEU A 21 -0.76 -13.84 -10.50
C LEU A 21 -0.59 -13.64 -12.02
N MET A 22 0.30 -14.39 -12.62
CA MET A 22 0.53 -14.34 -14.07
C MET A 22 -0.70 -14.78 -14.87
N GLU A 23 -1.39 -15.83 -14.46
CA GLU A 23 -2.58 -16.34 -15.12
C GLU A 23 -3.75 -15.33 -15.11
N ILE A 24 -3.99 -14.68 -13.96
CA ILE A 24 -5.09 -13.70 -13.83
C ILE A 24 -4.76 -12.33 -14.42
N SER A 25 -3.46 -12.05 -14.62
CA SER A 25 -2.98 -10.74 -15.12
C SER A 25 -2.64 -10.75 -16.62
N THR A 26 -2.58 -11.92 -17.26
CA THR A 26 -2.22 -12.04 -18.68
C THR A 26 -3.48 -11.96 -19.54
N PRO A 27 -3.64 -10.92 -20.40
CA PRO A 27 -4.88 -10.70 -21.18
C PRO A 27 -5.31 -11.87 -22.07
N SER A 28 -4.35 -12.67 -22.56
CA SER A 28 -4.62 -13.84 -23.42
C SER A 28 -4.94 -15.13 -22.65
N HIS A 29 -4.81 -15.10 -21.33
CA HIS A 29 -5.03 -16.30 -20.51
C HIS A 29 -6.52 -16.51 -20.20
N PRO A 30 -7.06 -17.75 -20.19
CA PRO A 30 -8.47 -18.03 -19.89
C PRO A 30 -8.93 -17.53 -18.50
N ARG A 31 -8.02 -17.41 -17.55
CA ARG A 31 -8.29 -16.88 -16.20
C ARG A 31 -8.12 -15.38 -16.08
N TYR A 32 -7.86 -14.66 -17.17
CA TYR A 32 -7.69 -13.22 -17.12
C TYR A 32 -8.85 -12.51 -16.42
N GLY A 33 -8.53 -11.63 -15.47
CA GLY A 33 -9.51 -10.86 -14.69
C GLY A 33 -10.26 -11.67 -13.61
N GLN A 34 -10.01 -12.97 -13.46
CA GLN A 34 -10.60 -13.79 -12.40
C GLN A 34 -9.79 -13.61 -11.10
N HIS A 35 -9.86 -12.40 -10.53
CA HIS A 35 -9.10 -12.06 -9.33
C HIS A 35 -9.57 -12.88 -8.12
N LEU A 36 -8.58 -13.27 -7.30
CA LEU A 36 -8.84 -13.95 -6.04
C LEU A 36 -9.60 -13.05 -5.07
N LYS A 37 -10.52 -13.63 -4.31
CA LYS A 37 -11.10 -12.99 -3.14
C LYS A 37 -10.06 -12.92 -2.01
N ARG A 38 -10.30 -12.04 -1.04
CA ARG A 38 -9.38 -11.85 0.09
C ARG A 38 -9.07 -13.15 0.83
N ASP A 39 -10.08 -13.97 1.07
CA ASP A 39 -9.91 -15.22 1.82
C ASP A 39 -9.14 -16.28 1.01
N GLU A 40 -9.38 -16.35 -0.30
CA GLU A 40 -8.65 -17.21 -1.24
C GLU A 40 -7.16 -16.80 -1.30
N LEU A 41 -6.90 -15.48 -1.35
CA LEU A 41 -5.54 -14.96 -1.31
C LEU A 41 -4.85 -15.29 0.02
N LYS A 42 -5.53 -15.04 1.15
CA LYS A 42 -4.98 -15.37 2.48
C LYS A 42 -4.64 -16.85 2.64
N GLU A 43 -5.47 -17.74 2.12
CA GLU A 43 -5.18 -19.17 2.17
C GLU A 43 -4.00 -19.55 1.26
N LEU A 44 -3.87 -18.90 0.10
CA LEU A 44 -2.78 -19.12 -0.84
C LEU A 44 -1.41 -18.72 -0.27
N ILE A 45 -1.34 -17.57 0.43
CA ILE A 45 -0.09 -17.02 0.99
C ILE A 45 0.13 -17.38 2.47
N LYS A 46 -0.68 -18.27 3.01
CA LYS A 46 -0.63 -18.68 4.40
C LYS A 46 0.72 -19.29 4.76
N PRO A 47 1.39 -18.80 5.81
CA PRO A 47 2.64 -19.40 6.27
C PRO A 47 2.42 -20.80 6.82
N LEU A 48 3.50 -21.56 6.92
CA LEU A 48 3.49 -22.86 7.60
C LEU A 48 3.05 -22.69 9.07
N ALA A 49 2.23 -23.60 9.55
CA ALA A 49 1.79 -23.61 10.96
C ALA A 49 2.98 -23.65 11.92
N GLU A 50 4.00 -24.44 11.59
CA GLU A 50 5.26 -24.54 12.33
C GLU A 50 5.95 -23.18 12.48
N SER A 51 6.01 -22.39 11.40
CA SER A 51 6.60 -21.05 11.43
C SER A 51 5.82 -20.11 12.33
N THR A 52 4.50 -20.15 12.23
CA THR A 52 3.62 -19.34 13.09
C THR A 52 3.80 -19.71 14.56
N ASP A 53 3.80 -21.01 14.87
CA ASP A 53 3.94 -21.51 16.26
C ASP A 53 5.32 -21.18 16.83
N ALA A 54 6.40 -21.32 16.06
CA ALA A 54 7.74 -20.98 16.47
C ALA A 54 7.85 -19.49 16.88
N VAL A 55 7.30 -18.59 16.06
CA VAL A 55 7.32 -17.15 16.34
C VAL A 55 6.44 -16.80 17.55
N LEU A 56 5.24 -17.37 17.66
CA LEU A 56 4.36 -17.11 18.79
C LEU A 56 4.98 -17.59 20.11
N ASN A 57 5.64 -18.75 20.12
CA ASN A 57 6.33 -19.26 21.28
C ASN A 57 7.50 -18.36 21.67
N TRP A 58 8.32 -17.96 20.72
CA TRP A 58 9.43 -17.04 20.96
C TRP A 58 8.98 -15.69 21.55
N LEU A 59 7.88 -15.11 21.05
CA LEU A 59 7.33 -13.87 21.61
C LEU A 59 6.91 -14.05 23.07
N LYS A 60 6.22 -15.13 23.39
CA LYS A 60 5.77 -15.45 24.76
C LYS A 60 6.96 -15.69 25.70
N GLU A 61 7.94 -16.47 25.28
CA GLU A 61 9.16 -16.75 26.04
C GLU A 61 10.00 -15.49 26.25
N SER A 62 9.94 -14.55 25.32
CA SER A 62 10.57 -13.22 25.45
C SER A 62 9.82 -12.28 26.39
N GLY A 63 8.67 -12.69 26.94
CA GLY A 63 7.90 -11.92 27.91
C GLY A 63 6.83 -11.00 27.29
N VAL A 64 6.44 -11.23 26.04
CA VAL A 64 5.30 -10.53 25.44
C VAL A 64 4.01 -11.19 25.92
N ALA A 65 3.09 -10.40 26.48
CA ALA A 65 1.82 -10.92 26.96
C ALA A 65 0.95 -11.42 25.78
N SER A 66 0.20 -12.50 26.00
CA SER A 66 -0.65 -13.06 24.93
C SER A 66 -1.70 -12.09 24.42
N ASP A 67 -2.21 -11.21 25.29
CA ASP A 67 -3.19 -10.17 24.93
C ASP A 67 -2.59 -9.04 24.09
N ASP A 68 -1.27 -8.91 24.07
CA ASP A 68 -0.52 -7.96 23.26
C ASP A 68 -0.06 -8.56 21.92
N ILE A 69 -0.49 -9.77 21.58
CA ILE A 69 -0.14 -10.46 20.33
C ILE A 69 -1.41 -10.68 19.50
N GLU A 70 -1.38 -10.19 18.27
CA GLU A 70 -2.43 -10.37 17.26
C GLU A 70 -1.86 -11.09 16.04
N ASN A 71 -2.43 -12.25 15.70
CA ASN A 71 -2.04 -13.02 14.51
C ASN A 71 -3.06 -12.78 13.38
N ASP A 72 -2.65 -12.09 12.32
CA ASP A 72 -3.44 -11.85 11.10
C ASP A 72 -3.05 -12.77 9.92
N GLY A 73 -2.43 -13.91 10.24
CA GLY A 73 -1.96 -14.89 9.26
C GLY A 73 -0.51 -14.66 8.88
N GLU A 74 -0.24 -13.88 7.85
CA GLU A 74 1.12 -13.55 7.38
C GLU A 74 1.85 -12.53 8.27
N TRP A 75 1.11 -11.75 9.05
CA TRP A 75 1.65 -10.79 10.01
C TRP A 75 1.27 -11.15 11.43
N ILE A 76 2.25 -11.14 12.31
CA ILE A 76 2.05 -11.19 13.75
C ILE A 76 2.37 -9.81 14.31
N ASN A 77 1.36 -9.11 14.78
CA ASN A 77 1.48 -7.82 15.43
C ASN A 77 1.64 -8.03 16.93
N PHE A 78 2.55 -7.29 17.55
CA PHE A 78 2.72 -7.36 19.00
C PHE A 78 3.11 -6.01 19.59
N PHE A 79 2.78 -5.83 20.86
CA PHE A 79 3.19 -4.69 21.65
C PHE A 79 4.12 -5.14 22.76
N ALA A 80 5.24 -4.46 22.88
CA ALA A 80 6.20 -4.76 23.93
C ALA A 80 6.92 -3.46 24.37
N PRO A 81 7.32 -3.37 25.67
CA PRO A 81 8.24 -2.34 26.12
C PRO A 81 9.55 -2.37 25.32
N VAL A 82 10.16 -1.19 25.09
CA VAL A 82 11.44 -1.10 24.36
C VAL A 82 12.51 -1.99 25.00
N SER A 83 12.54 -2.07 26.33
CA SER A 83 13.50 -2.91 27.05
C SER A 83 13.32 -4.42 26.78
N THR A 84 12.09 -4.86 26.52
CA THR A 84 11.80 -6.24 26.10
C THR A 84 12.24 -6.45 24.66
N ALA A 85 11.89 -5.51 23.77
CA ALA A 85 12.30 -5.54 22.38
C ALA A 85 13.84 -5.55 22.22
N GLU A 86 14.56 -4.77 23.02
CA GLU A 86 16.03 -4.76 23.02
C GLU A 86 16.63 -6.12 23.41
N LYS A 87 16.05 -6.77 24.42
CA LYS A 87 16.53 -8.08 24.88
C LYS A 87 16.24 -9.18 23.86
N MET A 88 15.01 -9.23 23.34
CA MET A 88 14.60 -10.29 22.41
C MET A 88 15.28 -10.20 21.04
N MET A 89 15.70 -8.99 20.63
CA MET A 89 16.32 -8.74 19.33
C MET A 89 17.82 -8.39 19.44
N GLU A 90 18.42 -8.51 20.61
CA GLU A 90 19.82 -8.11 20.86
C GLU A 90 20.15 -6.76 20.24
N ALA A 91 19.26 -5.80 20.39
CA ALA A 91 19.31 -4.51 19.74
C ALA A 91 19.39 -3.36 20.74
N THR A 92 19.81 -2.20 20.31
CA THR A 92 19.75 -0.94 21.08
C THR A 92 18.87 0.04 20.34
N PHE A 93 17.74 0.39 20.91
CA PHE A 93 16.85 1.40 20.36
C PHE A 93 17.23 2.79 20.84
N LYS A 94 17.24 3.74 19.93
CA LYS A 94 17.50 5.15 20.20
C LYS A 94 16.41 6.02 19.61
N THR A 95 16.20 7.18 20.18
CA THR A 95 15.35 8.20 19.59
C THR A 95 16.12 8.94 18.51
N TYR A 96 15.65 8.83 17.28
CA TYR A 96 16.17 9.56 16.13
C TYR A 96 15.25 10.71 15.80
N GLN A 97 15.83 11.86 15.48
CA GLN A 97 15.12 13.05 15.04
C GLN A 97 15.37 13.29 13.57
N SER A 98 14.36 13.72 12.85
CA SER A 98 14.49 14.09 11.44
C SER A 98 15.32 15.37 11.31
N LEU A 99 16.28 15.39 10.37
CA LEU A 99 17.06 16.59 10.04
C LEU A 99 16.26 17.63 9.24
N VAL A 100 15.09 17.24 8.71
CA VAL A 100 14.26 18.11 7.86
C VAL A 100 13.05 18.64 8.64
N ARG A 101 12.58 17.88 9.64
CA ARG A 101 11.41 18.20 10.46
C ARG A 101 11.69 17.85 11.91
N ASP A 102 11.98 18.84 12.71
CA ASP A 102 12.37 18.66 14.11
C ASP A 102 11.28 18.02 14.98
N GLU A 103 10.01 18.15 14.59
CA GLU A 103 8.88 17.54 15.29
C GLU A 103 8.82 16.02 15.14
N ILE A 104 9.52 15.45 14.14
CA ILE A 104 9.47 14.03 13.86
C ILE A 104 10.58 13.30 14.60
N LYS A 105 10.16 12.55 15.62
CA LYS A 105 11.04 11.66 16.39
C LYS A 105 10.57 10.23 16.23
N LYS A 106 11.51 9.28 16.09
CA LYS A 106 11.23 7.85 15.98
C LYS A 106 12.18 7.04 16.86
N ILE A 107 11.63 6.04 17.53
CA ILE A 107 12.43 5.05 18.27
C ILE A 107 12.79 3.96 17.28
N ARG A 108 14.07 3.80 16.98
CA ARG A 108 14.59 2.85 15.98
C ARG A 108 15.93 2.27 16.41
N THR A 109 16.33 1.20 15.75
CA THR A 109 17.69 0.66 15.82
C THR A 109 18.33 0.63 14.43
N LEU A 110 19.64 0.55 14.35
CA LEU A 110 20.34 0.41 13.07
C LEU A 110 20.48 -1.06 12.65
N GLN A 111 20.45 -1.96 13.62
CA GLN A 111 20.57 -3.41 13.39
C GLN A 111 19.86 -4.15 14.52
N TYR A 112 19.45 -5.36 14.25
CA TYR A 112 18.92 -6.31 15.23
C TYR A 112 19.32 -7.73 14.86
N SER A 113 19.25 -8.64 15.82
CA SER A 113 19.44 -10.07 15.64
C SER A 113 18.21 -10.81 16.18
N VAL A 114 17.98 -11.99 15.68
CA VAL A 114 16.98 -12.92 16.20
C VAL A 114 17.67 -14.27 16.51
N PRO A 115 17.17 -15.04 17.45
CA PRO A 115 17.68 -16.40 17.72
C PRO A 115 17.64 -17.27 16.47
N ASN A 116 18.61 -18.19 16.34
CA ASN A 116 18.69 -19.07 15.18
C ASN A 116 17.45 -19.95 15.01
N GLU A 117 16.81 -20.30 16.11
CA GLU A 117 15.62 -21.15 16.15
C GLU A 117 14.40 -20.52 15.46
N VAL A 118 14.35 -19.18 15.39
CA VAL A 118 13.22 -18.47 14.76
C VAL A 118 13.63 -17.73 13.49
N ARG A 119 14.92 -17.70 13.19
CA ARG A 119 15.46 -16.94 12.06
C ARG A 119 14.83 -17.32 10.73
N ASP A 120 14.64 -18.61 10.49
CA ASP A 120 14.14 -19.14 9.22
C ASP A 120 12.61 -19.03 9.10
N HIS A 121 11.96 -18.62 10.20
CA HIS A 121 10.52 -18.38 10.28
C HIS A 121 10.14 -16.90 10.22
N ILE A 122 11.10 -15.98 10.13
CA ILE A 122 10.88 -14.53 10.16
C ILE A 122 11.55 -13.87 8.97
N ASP A 123 10.77 -13.23 8.10
CA ASP A 123 11.30 -12.42 7.00
C ASP A 123 11.79 -11.07 7.48
N MET A 124 11.02 -10.41 8.33
CA MET A 124 11.38 -9.08 8.85
C MET A 124 10.62 -8.74 10.11
N ILE A 125 11.22 -7.90 10.94
CA ILE A 125 10.54 -7.28 12.08
C ILE A 125 10.50 -5.77 11.84
N GLN A 126 9.30 -5.21 11.76
CA GLN A 126 9.11 -3.78 11.53
C GLN A 126 8.32 -3.15 12.68
N PRO A 127 8.53 -1.85 12.91
CA PRO A 127 9.32 -0.86 12.16
C PRO A 127 10.75 -0.64 12.69
N THR A 128 11.46 -1.65 13.11
CA THR A 128 12.74 -1.63 13.84
C THR A 128 13.83 -0.75 13.20
N THR A 129 14.19 -1.04 11.93
CA THR A 129 15.26 -0.35 11.20
C THR A 129 14.76 0.62 10.13
N ARG A 130 13.43 0.78 10.02
CA ARG A 130 12.84 1.61 8.97
C ARG A 130 12.64 3.05 9.45
N PHE A 131 13.39 3.98 8.86
CA PHE A 131 13.32 5.41 9.16
C PHE A 131 12.32 6.17 8.26
N GLY A 132 11.96 5.59 7.12
CA GLY A 132 11.03 6.20 6.18
C GLY A 132 9.73 6.65 6.85
N GLN A 133 9.18 7.76 6.38
CA GLN A 133 7.88 8.26 6.80
C GLN A 133 6.90 8.13 5.65
N ILE A 134 5.74 7.57 5.93
CA ILE A 134 4.62 7.62 5.01
C ILE A 134 4.12 9.07 5.02
N ARG A 135 4.07 9.72 3.87
CA ARG A 135 3.55 11.08 3.70
C ARG A 135 2.33 11.03 2.81
N ALA A 136 1.39 11.95 3.05
CA ALA A 136 0.38 12.24 2.08
C ALA A 136 1.08 12.64 0.77
N GLN A 137 0.73 11.99 -0.32
CA GLN A 137 1.22 12.35 -1.64
C GLN A 137 0.51 13.63 -2.05
N ALA A 138 1.12 14.77 -1.79
CA ALA A 138 0.72 16.00 -2.44
C ALA A 138 1.20 15.89 -3.89
N SER A 139 0.28 16.02 -4.84
CA SER A 139 0.63 16.18 -6.25
C SER A 139 1.42 17.48 -6.39
N GLN A 140 2.72 17.41 -6.31
CA GLN A 140 3.57 18.50 -6.71
C GLN A 140 3.80 18.33 -8.20
N VAL A 141 3.21 19.19 -8.99
CA VAL A 141 3.66 19.40 -10.35
C VAL A 141 5.05 20.04 -10.22
N HIS A 142 6.07 19.22 -10.30
CA HIS A 142 7.41 19.73 -10.47
C HIS A 142 7.53 20.16 -11.93
N ASP A 143 7.80 21.42 -12.17
CA ASP A 143 8.32 21.87 -13.44
C ASP A 143 9.69 21.20 -13.64
N LYS A 144 9.65 19.97 -14.15
CA LYS A 144 10.86 19.35 -14.67
C LYS A 144 11.19 20.07 -15.96
N GLU A 145 12.40 20.59 -16.05
CA GLU A 145 12.95 21.02 -17.34
C GLU A 145 12.66 19.92 -18.36
N LEU A 146 11.85 20.28 -19.36
CA LEU A 146 11.51 19.38 -20.45
C LEU A 146 12.81 18.94 -21.13
N ILE A 147 13.09 17.66 -21.13
CA ILE A 147 14.23 17.11 -21.85
C ILE A 147 13.97 17.40 -23.33
N PRO A 148 14.79 18.27 -23.98
CA PRO A 148 14.60 18.60 -25.38
C PRO A 148 14.64 17.31 -26.20
N GLY A 149 13.56 17.05 -26.98
CA GLY A 149 13.45 15.87 -27.85
C GLY A 149 12.65 14.70 -27.30
N ALA A 150 12.33 14.63 -26.02
CA ALA A 150 11.53 13.53 -25.45
C ALA A 150 10.07 13.52 -25.96
N PHE A 151 9.58 14.63 -26.52
CA PHE A 151 8.19 14.80 -26.98
C PHE A 151 8.06 15.01 -28.48
N ALA A 152 9.11 14.72 -29.27
CA ALA A 152 9.10 14.98 -30.71
C ALA A 152 8.05 14.17 -31.50
N GLN A 153 7.33 13.24 -30.89
CA GLN A 153 6.28 12.45 -31.55
C GLN A 153 4.85 12.68 -31.00
N VAL A 154 4.68 13.61 -30.05
CA VAL A 154 3.34 13.96 -29.52
C VAL A 154 2.90 15.28 -30.13
N SER A 155 2.74 15.32 -31.44
CA SER A 155 2.45 16.55 -32.19
C SER A 155 0.99 17.02 -32.16
N ALA A 156 0.15 16.45 -31.29
CA ALA A 156 -1.28 16.76 -31.23
C ALA A 156 -1.79 17.25 -29.87
N ILE A 157 -0.96 17.29 -28.82
CA ILE A 157 -1.42 17.74 -27.52
C ILE A 157 -1.46 19.27 -27.48
N ASN A 158 -2.62 19.81 -27.06
CA ASN A 158 -2.80 21.26 -26.94
C ASN A 158 -1.75 21.86 -26.00
N ALA A 159 -1.15 22.96 -26.38
CA ALA A 159 -0.12 23.68 -25.60
C ALA A 159 -0.60 24.08 -24.19
N THR A 160 -1.91 24.23 -23.99
CA THR A 160 -2.49 24.50 -22.67
C THR A 160 -2.26 23.35 -21.68
N CYS A 161 -2.02 22.13 -22.17
CA CYS A 161 -1.71 20.96 -21.34
C CYS A 161 -0.33 21.06 -20.65
N ASN A 162 0.53 21.95 -21.08
CA ASN A 162 1.80 22.22 -20.42
C ASN A 162 1.62 22.97 -19.09
N SER A 163 0.56 23.77 -18.99
CA SER A 163 0.26 24.57 -17.81
C SER A 163 -0.81 23.95 -16.91
N SER A 164 -1.72 23.16 -17.47
CA SER A 164 -2.82 22.53 -16.73
C SER A 164 -3.18 21.19 -17.36
N ILE A 165 -2.94 20.12 -16.63
CA ILE A 165 -3.31 18.75 -17.05
C ILE A 165 -4.80 18.54 -16.78
N THR A 166 -5.58 18.47 -17.85
CA THR A 166 -7.01 18.19 -17.80
C THR A 166 -7.32 16.75 -18.22
N PRO A 167 -8.53 16.23 -17.94
CA PRO A 167 -8.96 14.92 -18.46
C PRO A 167 -8.84 14.83 -19.99
N SER A 168 -9.10 15.90 -20.72
CA SER A 168 -8.92 15.93 -22.18
C SER A 168 -7.45 15.76 -22.58
N CYS A 169 -6.54 16.44 -21.88
CA CYS A 169 -5.11 16.26 -22.10
C CYS A 169 -4.66 14.81 -21.91
N LEU A 170 -5.16 14.16 -20.86
CA LEU A 170 -4.84 12.74 -20.59
C LEU A 170 -5.41 11.82 -21.66
N ARG A 171 -6.64 12.07 -22.12
CA ARG A 171 -7.27 11.28 -23.17
C ARG A 171 -6.50 11.36 -24.49
N GLU A 172 -6.01 12.54 -24.85
CA GLU A 172 -5.17 12.75 -26.02
C GLU A 172 -3.78 12.12 -25.85
N LEU A 173 -3.15 12.35 -24.70
CA LEU A 173 -1.80 11.84 -24.39
C LEU A 173 -1.73 10.31 -24.46
N TYR A 174 -2.74 9.63 -23.90
CA TYR A 174 -2.80 8.18 -23.87
C TYR A 174 -3.60 7.56 -25.02
N ASN A 175 -4.02 8.38 -25.97
CA ASN A 175 -4.74 7.97 -27.19
C ASN A 175 -5.97 7.10 -26.90
N PHE A 176 -6.81 7.50 -25.94
CA PHE A 176 -8.08 6.85 -25.65
C PHE A 176 -9.29 7.79 -25.76
N ALA A 177 -9.16 8.85 -26.58
CA ALA A 177 -10.20 9.89 -26.72
C ALA A 177 -11.56 9.31 -27.12
N ASP A 178 -11.58 8.30 -27.98
CA ASP A 178 -12.78 7.65 -28.50
C ASP A 178 -13.30 6.50 -27.63
N PHE A 179 -12.55 6.13 -26.59
CA PHE A 179 -12.97 5.06 -25.71
C PHE A 179 -14.17 5.48 -24.87
N LYS A 180 -15.21 4.64 -24.89
CA LYS A 180 -16.38 4.75 -24.01
C LYS A 180 -16.55 3.44 -23.25
N GLY A 181 -16.67 3.57 -21.93
CA GLY A 181 -17.00 2.42 -21.10
C GLY A 181 -18.40 1.89 -21.37
N ASP A 182 -18.60 0.61 -21.17
CA ASP A 182 -19.95 0.04 -21.16
C ASP A 182 -20.65 0.41 -19.85
N ALA A 183 -21.79 1.08 -19.97
CA ALA A 183 -22.59 1.51 -18.81
C ALA A 183 -23.11 0.33 -17.97
N ASN A 184 -23.19 -0.86 -18.58
CA ASN A 184 -23.66 -2.07 -17.91
C ASN A 184 -22.51 -2.93 -17.37
N ALA A 185 -21.27 -2.57 -17.63
CA ALA A 185 -20.12 -3.30 -17.09
C ALA A 185 -20.07 -3.19 -15.56
N PRO A 186 -19.91 -4.27 -14.82
CA PRO A 186 -19.81 -4.23 -13.35
C PRO A 186 -18.45 -3.77 -12.87
N THR A 187 -17.81 -2.86 -13.61
CA THR A 187 -16.46 -2.37 -13.32
C THR A 187 -16.52 -1.23 -12.31
N LEU A 188 -15.77 -1.35 -11.23
CA LEU A 188 -15.63 -0.34 -10.20
C LEU A 188 -14.17 0.11 -10.13
N ILE A 189 -13.96 1.40 -9.89
CA ILE A 189 -12.64 1.97 -9.58
C ILE A 189 -12.61 2.32 -8.11
N GLY A 190 -11.66 1.74 -7.37
CA GLY A 190 -11.39 2.09 -5.99
C GLY A 190 -10.22 3.07 -5.90
N VAL A 191 -10.40 4.14 -5.16
CA VAL A 191 -9.33 5.11 -4.88
C VAL A 191 -9.05 5.12 -3.39
N ASN A 192 -7.83 4.81 -3.00
CA ASN A 192 -7.42 4.81 -1.61
C ASN A 192 -7.08 6.23 -1.14
N GLY A 193 -7.67 6.64 -0.02
CA GLY A 193 -7.34 7.89 0.66
C GLY A 193 -6.58 7.60 1.95
N PHE A 194 -5.26 7.83 1.96
CA PHE A 194 -4.41 7.67 3.13
C PHE A 194 -3.99 9.03 3.70
N LEU A 195 -3.57 9.04 4.96
CA LEU A 195 -2.93 10.20 5.59
C LEU A 195 -3.78 11.47 5.53
N GLU A 196 -5.05 11.35 5.93
CA GLU A 196 -5.99 12.47 6.02
C GLU A 196 -6.38 13.09 4.65
N GLN A 197 -6.18 12.36 3.56
CA GLN A 197 -6.73 12.74 2.26
C GLN A 197 -8.11 12.13 2.09
N TYR A 198 -9.12 12.98 2.07
CA TYR A 198 -10.52 12.57 1.98
C TYR A 198 -11.12 13.03 0.68
N ALA A 199 -11.86 12.14 0.02
CA ALA A 199 -12.72 12.53 -1.09
C ALA A 199 -13.89 13.37 -0.57
N ARG A 200 -14.19 14.47 -1.24
CA ARG A 200 -15.30 15.37 -0.88
C ARG A 200 -16.35 15.37 -1.98
N PHE A 201 -17.58 15.22 -1.63
CA PHE A 201 -18.70 15.26 -2.58
C PHE A 201 -18.77 16.58 -3.34
N LYS A 202 -18.50 17.69 -2.66
CA LYS A 202 -18.47 19.02 -3.27
C LYS A 202 -17.38 19.15 -4.33
N ASP A 203 -16.19 18.65 -4.05
CA ASP A 203 -15.06 18.68 -4.99
C ASP A 203 -15.35 17.83 -6.22
N PHE A 204 -15.95 16.64 -6.01
CA PHE A 204 -16.40 15.78 -7.09
C PHE A 204 -17.47 16.44 -7.97
N ALA A 205 -18.47 17.06 -7.35
CA ALA A 205 -19.54 17.77 -8.08
C ALA A 205 -18.97 18.93 -8.89
N GLN A 206 -18.01 19.69 -8.34
CA GLN A 206 -17.32 20.76 -9.04
C GLN A 206 -16.49 20.22 -10.21
N PHE A 207 -15.75 19.15 -10.00
CA PHE A 207 -14.98 18.48 -11.04
C PHE A 207 -15.89 18.00 -12.19
N ALA A 208 -17.01 17.34 -11.84
CA ALA A 208 -17.98 16.88 -12.84
C ALA A 208 -18.54 18.04 -13.66
N GLY A 209 -18.90 19.15 -13.02
CA GLY A 209 -19.39 20.35 -13.72
C GLY A 209 -18.38 20.97 -14.69
N LEU A 210 -17.09 20.92 -14.34
CA LEU A 210 -16.04 21.55 -15.16
C LEU A 210 -15.51 20.62 -16.26
N TRP A 211 -15.33 19.34 -15.97
CA TRP A 211 -14.53 18.44 -16.79
C TRP A 211 -15.24 17.17 -17.25
N ALA A 212 -16.35 16.81 -16.61
CA ALA A 212 -17.09 15.60 -16.90
C ALA A 212 -18.61 15.85 -16.90
N PRO A 213 -19.16 16.65 -17.83
CA PRO A 213 -20.59 17.02 -17.85
C PRO A 213 -21.54 15.81 -17.84
N TRP A 214 -21.10 14.68 -18.40
CA TRP A 214 -21.85 13.43 -18.40
C TRP A 214 -21.97 12.78 -17.02
N ALA A 215 -21.15 13.18 -16.06
CA ALA A 215 -21.14 12.68 -14.67
C ALA A 215 -21.83 13.64 -13.70
N VAL A 216 -22.37 14.75 -14.16
CA VAL A 216 -23.14 15.68 -13.32
C VAL A 216 -24.35 14.96 -12.71
N GLY A 217 -24.48 15.03 -11.39
CA GLY A 217 -25.52 14.33 -10.63
C GLY A 217 -25.14 12.90 -10.21
N SER A 218 -24.04 12.35 -10.70
CA SER A 218 -23.48 11.09 -10.18
C SER A 218 -22.75 11.31 -8.85
N ASN A 219 -22.45 10.22 -8.15
CA ASN A 219 -21.81 10.26 -6.85
C ASN A 219 -20.89 9.05 -6.68
N PHE A 220 -20.12 9.02 -5.58
CA PHE A 220 -19.30 7.90 -5.18
C PHE A 220 -19.71 7.37 -3.82
N THR A 221 -19.39 6.11 -3.57
CA THR A 221 -19.49 5.51 -2.24
C THR A 221 -18.12 5.52 -1.57
N TRP A 222 -18.10 5.46 -0.26
CA TRP A 222 -16.85 5.37 0.49
C TRP A 222 -16.95 4.30 1.58
N THR A 223 -15.81 3.71 1.90
CA THR A 223 -15.68 2.73 2.97
C THR A 223 -14.54 3.16 3.88
N SER A 224 -14.81 3.20 5.19
CA SER A 224 -13.76 3.44 6.18
C SER A 224 -13.17 2.10 6.62
N VAL A 225 -11.86 1.97 6.54
CA VAL A 225 -11.12 0.82 7.08
C VAL A 225 -10.53 1.23 8.42
N ASN A 226 -10.63 0.38 9.43
CA ASN A 226 -10.16 0.60 10.80
C ASN A 226 -10.79 1.80 11.54
N GLY A 227 -12.00 2.18 11.17
CA GLY A 227 -12.80 3.18 11.91
C GLY A 227 -12.20 4.59 11.97
N MET A 228 -11.23 4.94 11.15
CA MET A 228 -10.49 6.21 11.21
C MET A 228 -11.28 7.46 10.81
N CYS A 229 -12.57 7.36 10.56
CA CYS A 229 -13.41 8.51 10.29
C CYS A 229 -14.15 8.93 11.56
N SER A 230 -13.59 9.88 12.32
CA SER A 230 -14.33 10.53 13.41
C SER A 230 -15.55 11.27 12.84
N ILE A 231 -16.60 11.44 13.66
CA ILE A 231 -17.83 12.15 13.27
C ILE A 231 -17.54 13.58 12.78
N GLU A 232 -16.53 14.23 13.33
CA GLU A 232 -16.08 15.56 12.92
C GLU A 232 -15.45 15.57 11.52
N LYS A 233 -14.72 14.53 11.15
CA LYS A 233 -14.14 14.39 9.81
C LYS A 233 -15.16 14.01 8.74
N ARG A 234 -16.28 13.35 9.10
CA ARG A 234 -17.43 13.16 8.19
C ARG A 234 -18.05 14.47 7.72
N ARG A 235 -18.11 15.49 8.59
CA ARG A 235 -18.62 16.82 8.21
C ARG A 235 -17.75 17.53 7.17
N ALA A 236 -16.50 17.18 7.02
CA ALA A 236 -15.61 17.74 6.00
C ALA A 236 -15.79 17.11 4.60
N MET A 237 -16.57 16.01 4.49
CA MET A 237 -16.88 15.36 3.21
C MET A 237 -18.18 15.91 2.55
N TYR A 238 -18.98 16.68 3.29
CA TYR A 238 -20.19 17.38 2.81
C TYR A 238 -19.88 18.87 2.71
#